data_ef8ef06f0104d8f7da30632cfd881439
#
_entry.id   ef8ef06f0104d8f7da30632cfd881439
#
_cell.length_a   1.000
_cell.length_b   1.000
_cell.length_c   1.000
_cell.angle_alpha   90.00
_cell.angle_beta   90.00
_cell.angle_gamma   90.00
#
_symmetry.space_group_name_H-M   'P 1'
#
loop_
_entity.id
_entity.type
_entity.pdbx_description
1 polymer ?
#
loop_
_entity_poly.entity_id
_entity_poly.type
_entity_poly.pdbx_seq_one_letter_code
_entity_poly.pdbx_strand_id
1 'polypeptide(L)'
;MGDSMLKVLRAIPGVRHVQRFAIKQGILKTNSDFLGVAFKGIAADYDTTFIHQNLVAGAIPHFSDSVGKQQLVISQAIADQLNLKLGDKVFAYFIDNTGVKARRFSVAAIYQTNLSQYDKVTCFIDLYTAVKLNAWESDQASGAELTVNDFDRLDDTAARVVNKVNRTIDRYGETYSSQTIQEMNPQIFSWLDLLDLNVWIILGLMLSVAGVTMISGLLIRP
;
A
#
# COMPACT_ATOMS: atom_id res chain seq x y z
N MET A 1 0.09 10.07 14.41
CA MET A 1 -0.24 11.18 13.46
C MET A 1 -1.59 11.74 13.83
N GLY A 2 -1.68 13.04 14.19
CA GLY A 2 -2.91 13.66 14.69
C GLY A 2 -3.75 14.32 13.60
N ASP A 3 -5.02 14.63 13.93
CA ASP A 3 -5.99 15.26 13.01
C ASP A 3 -5.55 16.63 12.49
N SER A 4 -4.74 17.37 13.25
CA SER A 4 -4.17 18.65 12.81
C SER A 4 -3.26 18.50 11.60
N MET A 5 -2.42 17.47 11.58
CA MET A 5 -1.54 17.19 10.46
C MET A 5 -2.32 16.75 9.21
N LEU A 6 -3.39 15.97 9.37
CA LEU A 6 -4.25 15.60 8.25
C LEU A 6 -4.87 16.81 7.55
N LYS A 7 -5.28 17.84 8.31
CA LYS A 7 -5.78 19.10 7.74
C LYS A 7 -4.70 19.83 6.94
N VAL A 8 -3.46 19.83 7.45
CA VAL A 8 -2.31 20.43 6.74
C VAL A 8 -2.05 19.69 5.44
N LEU A 9 -2.03 18.34 5.47
CA LEU A 9 -1.80 17.52 4.28
C LEU A 9 -2.88 17.71 3.22
N ARG A 10 -4.17 17.75 3.62
CA ARG A 10 -5.29 18.00 2.70
C ARG A 10 -5.26 19.37 2.05
N ALA A 11 -4.61 20.34 2.65
CA ALA A 11 -4.47 21.70 2.13
C ALA A 11 -3.29 21.87 1.14
N ILE A 12 -2.48 20.84 0.92
CA ILE A 12 -1.34 20.92 0.01
C ILE A 12 -1.82 20.83 -1.44
N PRO A 13 -1.49 21.80 -2.31
CA PRO A 13 -1.84 21.75 -3.72
C PRO A 13 -1.23 20.52 -4.41
N GLY A 14 -2.04 19.78 -5.17
CA GLY A 14 -1.62 18.54 -5.84
C GLY A 14 -2.03 17.26 -5.09
N VAL A 15 -2.40 17.35 -3.81
CA VAL A 15 -2.94 16.23 -3.05
C VAL A 15 -4.43 16.09 -3.34
N ARG A 16 -4.85 14.92 -3.78
CA ARG A 16 -6.25 14.56 -4.09
C ARG A 16 -6.96 14.02 -2.87
N HIS A 17 -6.35 13.08 -2.18
CA HIS A 17 -6.93 12.40 -1.03
C HIS A 17 -5.85 12.09 0.01
N VAL A 18 -6.25 12.12 1.27
CA VAL A 18 -5.38 11.78 2.42
C VAL A 18 -6.13 10.80 3.29
N GLN A 19 -5.57 9.63 3.48
CA GLN A 19 -6.18 8.55 4.23
C GLN A 19 -5.23 8.01 5.30
N ARG A 20 -5.74 7.82 6.50
CA ARG A 20 -4.99 7.27 7.64
C ARG A 20 -4.92 5.76 7.56
N PHE A 21 -3.81 5.23 8.04
CA PHE A 21 -3.68 3.80 8.30
C PHE A 21 -2.90 3.55 9.59
N ALA A 22 -3.14 2.39 10.19
CA ALA A 22 -2.36 1.90 11.31
C ALA A 22 -1.86 0.49 11.00
N ILE A 23 -0.59 0.23 11.25
CA ILE A 23 0.01 -1.09 11.04
C ILE A 23 0.28 -1.74 12.41
N LYS A 24 -0.07 -3.01 12.51
CA LYS A 24 0.34 -3.88 13.63
C LYS A 24 0.88 -5.18 13.08
N GLN A 25 2.08 -5.53 13.47
CA GLN A 25 2.64 -6.86 13.19
C GLN A 25 1.99 -7.90 14.09
N GLY A 26 1.70 -9.06 13.53
CA GLY A 26 1.11 -10.16 14.29
C GLY A 26 1.25 -11.49 13.56
N ILE A 27 0.75 -12.54 14.20
CA ILE A 27 0.83 -13.90 13.68
C ILE A 27 -0.60 -14.42 13.51
N LEU A 28 -0.99 -14.76 12.29
CA LEU A 28 -2.18 -15.56 12.04
C LEU A 28 -1.88 -17.02 12.36
N LYS A 29 -2.76 -17.67 13.12
CA LYS A 29 -2.61 -19.06 13.50
C LYS A 29 -3.90 -19.82 13.20
N THR A 30 -3.75 -20.93 12.49
CA THR A 30 -4.75 -21.98 12.29
C THR A 30 -4.41 -23.20 13.14
N ASN A 31 -5.17 -24.28 13.01
CA ASN A 31 -4.87 -25.52 13.72
C ASN A 31 -3.60 -26.22 13.20
N SER A 32 -3.26 -26.01 11.92
CA SER A 32 -2.15 -26.68 11.25
C SER A 32 -0.92 -25.81 11.09
N ASP A 33 -1.11 -24.48 10.89
CA ASP A 33 -0.05 -23.57 10.47
C ASP A 33 -0.11 -22.21 11.14
N PHE A 34 0.98 -21.45 11.00
CA PHE A 34 1.07 -20.06 11.43
C PHE A 34 1.83 -19.22 10.42
N LEU A 35 1.48 -17.94 10.32
CA LEU A 35 2.10 -16.99 9.40
C LEU A 35 2.21 -15.61 10.04
N GLY A 36 3.41 -15.02 9.97
CA GLY A 36 3.63 -13.63 10.36
C GLY A 36 3.09 -12.69 9.28
N VAL A 37 2.22 -11.75 9.67
CA VAL A 37 1.58 -10.80 8.76
C VAL A 37 1.53 -9.40 9.34
N ALA A 38 1.42 -8.40 8.46
CA ALA A 38 1.14 -7.02 8.80
C ALA A 38 -0.36 -6.76 8.68
N PHE A 39 -0.98 -6.42 9.79
CA PHE A 39 -2.38 -5.99 9.84
C PHE A 39 -2.44 -4.49 9.55
N LYS A 40 -2.92 -4.12 8.38
CA LYS A 40 -3.16 -2.74 7.98
C LYS A 40 -4.59 -2.36 8.34
N GLY A 41 -4.73 -1.55 9.37
CA GLY A 41 -6.01 -0.96 9.77
C GLY A 41 -6.35 0.23 8.89
N ILE A 42 -7.52 0.22 8.29
CA ILE A 42 -8.02 1.27 7.41
C ILE A 42 -9.37 1.78 7.88
N ALA A 43 -9.64 3.06 7.64
CA ALA A 43 -10.86 3.74 8.04
C ALA A 43 -11.97 3.61 6.98
N ALA A 44 -13.15 4.14 7.30
CA ALA A 44 -14.29 4.11 6.38
C ALA A 44 -14.09 4.99 5.13
N ASP A 45 -13.29 6.04 5.25
CA ASP A 45 -12.93 6.97 4.17
C ASP A 45 -11.73 6.52 3.32
N TYR A 46 -11.19 5.31 3.61
CA TYR A 46 -10.08 4.75 2.86
C TYR A 46 -10.51 4.34 1.44
N ASP A 47 -9.73 4.73 0.45
CA ASP A 47 -9.98 4.34 -0.94
C ASP A 47 -9.70 2.83 -1.14
N THR A 48 -10.77 2.07 -1.16
CA THR A 48 -10.73 0.61 -1.35
C THR A 48 -10.85 0.19 -2.82
N THR A 49 -10.81 1.12 -3.76
CA THR A 49 -10.97 0.84 -5.20
C THR A 49 -9.97 -0.21 -5.68
N PHE A 50 -8.71 -0.08 -5.26
CA PHE A 50 -7.66 -1.03 -5.62
C PHE A 50 -7.96 -2.45 -5.08
N ILE A 51 -8.46 -2.56 -3.84
CA ILE A 51 -8.80 -3.85 -3.24
C ILE A 51 -10.03 -4.44 -3.96
N HIS A 52 -11.03 -3.60 -4.32
CA HIS A 52 -12.21 -4.02 -5.07
C HIS A 52 -11.86 -4.56 -6.46
N GLN A 53 -10.96 -3.90 -7.18
CA GLN A 53 -10.52 -4.33 -8.50
C GLN A 53 -9.78 -5.68 -8.48
N ASN A 54 -9.15 -6.00 -7.36
CA ASN A 54 -8.36 -7.21 -7.15
C ASN A 54 -9.07 -8.24 -6.25
N LEU A 55 -10.39 -8.10 -6.06
CA LEU A 55 -11.18 -9.00 -5.23
C LEU A 55 -11.37 -10.35 -5.94
N VAL A 56 -11.01 -11.43 -5.27
CA VAL A 56 -11.18 -12.80 -5.76
C VAL A 56 -12.49 -13.40 -5.23
N ALA A 57 -12.78 -13.20 -3.94
CA ALA A 57 -13.95 -13.78 -3.30
C ALA A 57 -14.43 -12.96 -2.10
N GLY A 58 -15.70 -13.01 -1.78
CA GLY A 58 -16.32 -12.31 -0.66
C GLY A 58 -16.72 -10.88 -0.97
N ALA A 59 -16.86 -10.08 0.08
CA ALA A 59 -17.17 -8.66 -0.02
C ALA A 59 -16.31 -7.89 0.99
N ILE A 60 -15.77 -6.76 0.55
CA ILE A 60 -14.97 -5.89 1.42
C ILE A 60 -15.89 -5.34 2.51
N PRO A 61 -15.57 -5.55 3.79
CA PRO A 61 -16.39 -5.04 4.87
C PRO A 61 -16.32 -3.51 4.93
N HIS A 62 -17.38 -2.89 5.46
CA HIS A 62 -17.31 -1.48 5.83
C HIS A 62 -16.37 -1.34 7.02
N PHE A 63 -15.17 -0.87 6.74
CA PHE A 63 -14.19 -0.59 7.77
C PHE A 63 -14.63 0.58 8.66
N SER A 64 -14.16 0.63 9.88
CA SER A 64 -14.57 1.62 10.86
C SER A 64 -13.37 2.13 11.67
N ASP A 65 -13.44 3.38 12.06
CA ASP A 65 -12.52 4.02 13.00
C ASP A 65 -13.08 4.10 14.43
N SER A 66 -14.35 3.71 14.61
CA SER A 66 -15.05 3.80 15.90
C SER A 66 -15.49 2.45 16.49
N VAL A 67 -15.69 1.42 15.68
CA VAL A 67 -16.17 0.10 16.12
C VAL A 67 -15.37 -1.03 15.46
N GLY A 68 -14.88 -1.96 16.28
CA GLY A 68 -14.18 -3.16 15.81
C GLY A 68 -15.14 -4.25 15.35
N LYS A 69 -15.10 -4.60 14.06
CA LYS A 69 -16.00 -5.64 13.48
C LYS A 69 -15.40 -7.03 13.45
N GLN A 70 -14.13 -7.19 13.82
CA GLN A 70 -13.40 -8.47 13.78
C GLN A 70 -13.44 -9.18 12.43
N GLN A 71 -13.55 -8.40 11.36
CA GLN A 71 -13.52 -8.86 9.97
C GLN A 71 -12.10 -8.67 9.42
N LEU A 72 -11.67 -9.65 8.63
CA LEU A 72 -10.32 -9.70 8.08
C LEU A 72 -10.42 -9.87 6.56
N VAL A 73 -9.68 -9.07 5.84
CA VAL A 73 -9.47 -9.23 4.40
C VAL A 73 -8.04 -9.72 4.20
N ILE A 74 -7.89 -10.89 3.58
CA ILE A 74 -6.60 -11.55 3.35
C ILE A 74 -6.33 -11.67 1.86
N SER A 75 -5.07 -11.86 1.50
CA SER A 75 -4.73 -12.21 0.13
C SER A 75 -4.97 -13.69 -0.16
N GLN A 76 -5.05 -14.04 -1.46
CA GLN A 76 -5.11 -15.44 -1.89
C GLN A 76 -3.87 -16.22 -1.44
N ALA A 77 -2.68 -15.60 -1.47
CA ALA A 77 -1.44 -16.24 -1.00
C ALA A 77 -1.50 -16.63 0.47
N ILE A 78 -2.04 -15.77 1.34
CA ILE A 78 -2.24 -16.05 2.76
C ILE A 78 -3.33 -17.12 2.94
N ALA A 79 -4.42 -17.03 2.18
CA ALA A 79 -5.51 -18.01 2.22
C ALA A 79 -5.03 -19.42 1.86
N ASP A 80 -4.25 -19.55 0.80
CA ASP A 80 -3.68 -20.83 0.34
C ASP A 80 -2.69 -21.40 1.37
N GLN A 81 -1.79 -20.56 1.88
CA GLN A 81 -0.77 -20.99 2.85
C GLN A 81 -1.39 -21.49 4.17
N LEU A 82 -2.43 -20.81 4.65
CA LEU A 82 -3.09 -21.16 5.91
C LEU A 82 -4.35 -22.05 5.72
N ASN A 83 -4.65 -22.43 4.47
CA ASN A 83 -5.85 -23.18 4.07
C ASN A 83 -7.14 -22.56 4.63
N LEU A 84 -7.26 -21.23 4.47
CA LEU A 84 -8.41 -20.45 4.93
C LEU A 84 -9.39 -20.19 3.78
N LYS A 85 -10.68 -20.23 4.12
CA LYS A 85 -11.79 -19.93 3.20
C LYS A 85 -12.61 -18.75 3.73
N LEU A 86 -13.48 -18.23 2.87
CA LEU A 86 -14.45 -17.21 3.28
C LEU A 86 -15.28 -17.69 4.48
N GLY A 87 -15.46 -16.81 5.46
CA GLY A 87 -16.22 -17.08 6.67
C GLY A 87 -15.45 -17.84 7.76
N ASP A 88 -14.27 -18.37 7.45
CA ASP A 88 -13.46 -19.07 8.44
C ASP A 88 -13.02 -18.12 9.55
N LYS A 89 -12.90 -18.70 10.74
CA LYS A 89 -12.43 -18.00 11.93
C LYS A 89 -10.97 -18.32 12.16
N VAL A 90 -10.14 -17.27 12.27
CA VAL A 90 -8.71 -17.39 12.50
C VAL A 90 -8.31 -16.59 13.73
N PHE A 91 -7.33 -17.09 14.48
CA PHE A 91 -6.76 -16.38 15.61
C PHE A 91 -5.54 -15.59 15.15
N ALA A 92 -5.48 -14.33 15.56
CA ALA A 92 -4.32 -13.47 15.41
C ALA A 92 -3.69 -13.21 16.77
N TYR A 93 -2.39 -13.39 16.85
CA TYR A 93 -1.60 -13.16 18.06
C TYR A 93 -0.71 -11.94 17.84
N PHE A 94 -0.80 -11.01 18.77
CA PHE A 94 -0.02 -9.77 18.78
C PHE A 94 0.86 -9.77 20.02
N ILE A 95 2.14 -9.54 19.80
CA ILE A 95 3.14 -9.48 20.86
C ILE A 95 3.48 -8.01 21.09
N ASP A 96 3.34 -7.55 22.31
CA ASP A 96 3.77 -6.24 22.74
C ASP A 96 4.49 -6.32 24.11
N ASN A 97 4.93 -5.17 24.61
CA ASN A 97 5.62 -5.10 25.90
C ASN A 97 4.76 -5.53 27.10
N THR A 98 3.44 -5.62 26.92
CA THR A 98 2.47 -6.03 27.94
C THR A 98 2.12 -7.51 27.85
N GLY A 99 2.66 -8.24 26.87
CA GLY A 99 2.45 -9.66 26.67
C GLY A 99 1.81 -10.01 25.32
N VAL A 100 1.20 -11.19 25.24
CA VAL A 100 0.56 -11.70 24.03
C VAL A 100 -0.93 -11.42 24.07
N LYS A 101 -1.43 -10.69 23.09
CA LYS A 101 -2.87 -10.43 22.90
C LYS A 101 -3.40 -11.29 21.76
N ALA A 102 -4.39 -12.14 22.05
CA ALA A 102 -5.08 -12.91 21.03
C ALA A 102 -6.38 -12.21 20.60
N ARG A 103 -6.66 -12.22 19.31
CA ARG A 103 -7.93 -11.75 18.73
C ARG A 103 -8.40 -12.76 17.70
N ARG A 104 -9.71 -12.97 17.67
CA ARG A 104 -10.34 -13.83 16.67
C ARG A 104 -10.95 -12.96 15.58
N PHE A 105 -10.62 -13.28 14.34
CA PHE A 105 -11.17 -12.63 13.15
C PHE A 105 -11.95 -13.65 12.32
N SER A 106 -12.86 -13.15 11.48
CA SER A 106 -13.49 -13.94 10.42
C SER A 106 -13.07 -13.39 9.06
N VAL A 107 -12.74 -14.28 8.12
CA VAL A 107 -12.34 -13.93 6.77
C VAL A 107 -13.57 -13.42 6.00
N ALA A 108 -13.59 -12.13 5.69
CA ALA A 108 -14.71 -11.48 4.99
C ALA A 108 -14.49 -11.40 3.49
N ALA A 109 -13.24 -11.27 3.05
CA ALA A 109 -12.89 -11.18 1.64
C ALA A 109 -11.48 -11.71 1.38
N ILE A 110 -11.25 -12.15 0.15
CA ILE A 110 -9.95 -12.61 -0.35
C ILE A 110 -9.62 -11.78 -1.60
N TYR A 111 -8.42 -11.20 -1.63
CA TYR A 111 -7.92 -10.40 -2.75
C TYR A 111 -6.63 -10.98 -3.33
N GLN A 112 -6.27 -10.58 -4.55
CA GLN A 112 -5.03 -10.97 -5.21
C GLN A 112 -4.52 -9.84 -6.10
N THR A 113 -3.41 -9.20 -5.70
CA THR A 113 -2.82 -8.09 -6.47
C THR A 113 -1.75 -8.53 -7.47
N ASN A 114 -1.31 -9.78 -7.38
CA ASN A 114 -0.15 -10.32 -8.09
C ASN A 114 1.20 -9.65 -7.73
N LEU A 115 1.22 -8.83 -6.69
CA LEU A 115 2.44 -8.31 -6.08
C LEU A 115 2.87 -9.25 -4.95
N SER A 116 3.67 -10.25 -5.27
CA SER A 116 4.00 -11.36 -4.36
C SER A 116 4.53 -10.92 -3.00
N GLN A 117 5.31 -9.83 -2.95
CA GLN A 117 5.85 -9.32 -1.69
C GLN A 117 4.75 -8.70 -0.80
N TYR A 118 3.74 -8.09 -1.41
CA TYR A 118 2.61 -7.48 -0.73
C TYR A 118 1.59 -8.54 -0.31
N ASP A 119 1.22 -9.42 -1.25
CA ASP A 119 0.21 -10.45 -1.05
C ASP A 119 0.59 -11.47 0.03
N LYS A 120 1.88 -11.72 0.26
CA LYS A 120 2.35 -12.69 1.27
C LYS A 120 2.29 -12.19 2.70
N VAL A 121 2.24 -10.87 2.91
CA VAL A 121 2.42 -10.32 4.26
C VAL A 121 1.32 -9.36 4.69
N THR A 122 0.47 -8.85 3.80
CA THR A 122 -0.49 -7.81 4.14
C THR A 122 -1.91 -8.36 4.27
N CYS A 123 -2.58 -8.00 5.34
CA CYS A 123 -4.01 -8.19 5.52
C CYS A 123 -4.66 -6.91 6.03
N PHE A 124 -5.96 -6.73 5.76
CA PHE A 124 -6.69 -5.52 6.14
C PHE A 124 -7.68 -5.81 7.26
N ILE A 125 -7.73 -4.88 8.20
CA ILE A 125 -8.68 -4.83 9.31
C ILE A 125 -9.21 -3.41 9.47
N ASP A 126 -10.15 -3.20 10.36
CA ASP A 126 -10.62 -1.86 10.68
C ASP A 126 -9.57 -1.06 11.48
N LEU A 127 -9.53 0.25 11.22
CA LEU A 127 -8.58 1.17 11.86
C LEU A 127 -8.73 1.16 13.37
N TYR A 128 -9.97 1.12 13.87
CA TYR A 128 -10.24 1.06 15.30
C TYR A 128 -9.54 -0.12 15.98
N THR A 129 -9.62 -1.31 15.39
CA THR A 129 -8.97 -2.51 15.94
C THR A 129 -7.44 -2.36 15.91
N ALA A 130 -6.87 -1.85 14.82
CA ALA A 130 -5.43 -1.65 14.71
C ALA A 130 -4.89 -0.63 15.74
N VAL A 131 -5.60 0.48 15.95
CA VAL A 131 -5.27 1.50 16.95
C VAL A 131 -5.33 0.90 18.38
N LYS A 132 -6.37 0.14 18.68
CA LYS A 132 -6.51 -0.56 19.97
C LYS A 132 -5.43 -1.61 20.20
N LEU A 133 -5.03 -2.34 19.17
CA LEU A 133 -3.95 -3.32 19.26
C LEU A 133 -2.58 -2.68 19.51
N ASN A 134 -2.38 -1.46 19.03
CA ASN A 134 -1.18 -0.67 19.31
C ASN A 134 -1.22 0.04 20.68
N ALA A 135 -2.33 -0.04 21.40
CA ALA A 135 -2.59 0.72 22.62
C ALA A 135 -2.46 2.24 22.41
N TRP A 136 -2.91 2.71 21.24
CA TRP A 136 -2.86 4.10 20.83
C TRP A 136 -4.16 4.84 21.15
N GLU A 137 -4.08 6.16 21.17
CA GLU A 137 -5.27 7.02 21.20
C GLU A 137 -5.95 7.04 19.83
N SER A 138 -7.22 7.42 19.80
CA SER A 138 -8.08 7.34 18.60
C SER A 138 -7.61 8.19 17.43
N ASP A 139 -6.80 9.21 17.67
CA ASP A 139 -6.21 10.09 16.64
C ASP A 139 -4.79 9.70 16.22
N GLN A 140 -4.20 8.69 16.86
CA GLN A 140 -2.91 8.16 16.46
C GLN A 140 -3.05 7.22 15.26
N ALA A 141 -2.06 7.28 14.37
CA ALA A 141 -1.95 6.41 13.21
C ALA A 141 -0.47 6.16 12.90
N SER A 142 -0.16 5.06 12.24
CA SER A 142 1.20 4.76 11.75
C SER A 142 1.65 5.76 10.70
N GLY A 143 0.69 6.23 9.89
CA GLY A 143 0.94 7.19 8.84
C GLY A 143 -0.32 7.58 8.10
N ALA A 144 -0.12 8.36 7.06
CA ALA A 144 -1.15 8.66 6.07
C ALA A 144 -0.62 8.41 4.67
N GLU A 145 -1.46 7.85 3.84
CA GLU A 145 -1.23 7.74 2.40
C GLU A 145 -1.87 8.92 1.71
N LEU A 146 -1.12 9.49 0.77
CA LEU A 146 -1.54 10.61 -0.02
C LEU A 146 -1.69 10.18 -1.48
N THR A 147 -2.86 10.41 -2.05
CA THR A 147 -3.08 10.26 -3.48
C THR A 147 -2.90 11.61 -4.15
N VAL A 148 -2.09 11.67 -5.21
CA VAL A 148 -1.87 12.88 -5.99
C VAL A 148 -2.88 13.00 -7.13
N ASN A 149 -3.14 14.23 -7.59
CA ASN A 149 -4.01 14.48 -8.74
C ASN A 149 -3.37 14.05 -10.06
N ASP A 150 -2.06 14.24 -10.16
CA ASP A 150 -1.26 14.03 -11.36
C ASP A 150 0.04 13.34 -10.97
N PHE A 151 0.26 12.15 -11.51
CA PHE A 151 1.44 11.34 -11.19
C PHE A 151 2.71 11.92 -11.85
N ASP A 152 2.59 12.59 -12.99
CA ASP A 152 3.73 13.23 -13.67
C ASP A 152 4.32 14.38 -12.84
N ARG A 153 3.53 14.93 -11.90
CA ARG A 153 3.94 15.95 -10.93
C ARG A 153 4.15 15.42 -9.53
N LEU A 154 4.43 14.12 -9.40
CA LEU A 154 4.65 13.49 -8.11
C LEU A 154 5.78 14.18 -7.34
N ASP A 155 6.92 14.42 -7.99
CA ASP A 155 8.10 15.01 -7.37
C ASP A 155 7.84 16.42 -6.84
N ASP A 156 7.14 17.26 -7.61
CA ASP A 156 6.75 18.60 -7.18
C ASP A 156 5.84 18.57 -5.95
N THR A 157 4.88 17.62 -5.95
CA THR A 157 3.95 17.47 -4.83
C THR A 157 4.67 16.88 -3.61
N ALA A 158 5.54 15.89 -3.81
CA ALA A 158 6.38 15.33 -2.77
C ALA A 158 7.28 16.38 -2.12
N ALA A 159 7.94 17.23 -2.90
CA ALA A 159 8.75 18.33 -2.38
C ALA A 159 7.95 19.28 -1.49
N ARG A 160 6.70 19.60 -1.85
CA ARG A 160 5.80 20.42 -1.03
C ARG A 160 5.43 19.74 0.29
N VAL A 161 5.18 18.42 0.25
CA VAL A 161 4.90 17.62 1.44
C VAL A 161 6.12 17.59 2.34
N VAL A 162 7.30 17.26 1.79
CA VAL A 162 8.57 17.23 2.51
C VAL A 162 8.82 18.55 3.24
N ASN A 163 8.69 19.68 2.56
CA ASN A 163 8.93 21.00 3.13
C ASN A 163 7.97 21.38 4.25
N LYS A 164 6.71 20.88 4.22
CA LYS A 164 5.71 21.18 5.23
C LYS A 164 5.69 20.21 6.41
N VAL A 165 6.06 18.95 6.17
CA VAL A 165 5.82 17.85 7.10
C VAL A 165 7.09 17.31 7.72
N ASN A 166 8.15 17.14 6.91
CA ASN A 166 9.39 16.59 7.42
C ASN A 166 10.01 17.47 8.50
N ARG A 167 10.57 16.82 9.52
CA ARG A 167 11.15 17.44 10.72
C ARG A 167 10.15 18.14 11.64
N THR A 168 8.85 18.07 11.36
CA THR A 168 7.87 18.47 12.36
C THR A 168 7.66 17.33 13.36
N ILE A 169 7.47 17.69 14.63
CA ILE A 169 7.24 16.73 15.71
C ILE A 169 5.76 16.74 16.04
N ASP A 170 5.18 15.57 16.22
CA ASP A 170 3.81 15.45 16.67
C ASP A 170 3.68 15.67 18.20
N ARG A 171 2.45 15.69 18.70
CA ARG A 171 2.18 15.86 20.13
C ARG A 171 2.65 14.68 21.00
N TYR A 172 3.06 13.57 20.38
CA TYR A 172 3.58 12.38 21.05
C TYR A 172 5.11 12.27 21.00
N GLY A 173 5.79 13.28 20.41
CA GLY A 173 7.23 13.32 20.29
C GLY A 173 7.82 12.60 19.08
N GLU A 174 6.96 12.08 18.17
CA GLU A 174 7.38 11.39 16.96
C GLU A 174 7.65 12.40 15.82
N THR A 175 8.72 12.17 15.07
CA THR A 175 9.07 13.02 13.92
C THR A 175 8.42 12.47 12.65
N TYR A 176 7.77 13.34 11.90
CA TYR A 176 7.22 12.98 10.61
C TYR A 176 8.31 12.85 9.55
N SER A 177 8.15 11.83 8.72
CA SER A 177 8.94 11.58 7.52
C SER A 177 8.00 11.24 6.38
N SER A 178 8.28 11.74 5.19
CA SER A 178 7.53 11.41 3.97
C SER A 178 8.42 10.71 2.96
N GLN A 179 7.86 9.73 2.27
CA GLN A 179 8.52 8.97 1.22
C GLN A 179 7.56 8.82 0.04
N THR A 180 8.09 8.88 -1.17
CA THR A 180 7.33 8.60 -2.38
C THR A 180 7.21 7.09 -2.59
N ILE A 181 6.23 6.68 -3.42
CA ILE A 181 6.10 5.27 -3.81
C ILE A 181 7.35 4.77 -4.56
N GLN A 182 8.02 5.66 -5.28
CA GLN A 182 9.26 5.38 -6.01
C GLN A 182 10.41 5.10 -5.03
N GLU A 183 10.55 5.92 -3.99
CA GLU A 183 11.56 5.72 -2.93
C GLU A 183 11.30 4.47 -2.10
N MET A 184 10.03 4.10 -1.89
CA MET A 184 9.67 2.88 -1.17
C MET A 184 9.95 1.60 -1.98
N ASN A 185 9.89 1.68 -3.32
CA ASN A 185 10.02 0.54 -4.23
C ASN A 185 11.02 0.81 -5.37
N PRO A 186 12.27 1.16 -5.07
CA PRO A 186 13.23 1.59 -6.09
C PRO A 186 13.51 0.50 -7.13
N GLN A 187 13.44 -0.77 -6.75
CA GLN A 187 13.68 -1.87 -7.68
C GLN A 187 12.64 -1.95 -8.80
N ILE A 188 11.36 -1.71 -8.50
CA ILE A 188 10.28 -1.73 -9.48
C ILE A 188 10.45 -0.59 -10.46
N PHE A 189 10.71 0.62 -9.97
CA PHE A 189 10.84 1.81 -10.80
C PHE A 189 12.12 1.78 -11.64
N SER A 190 13.25 1.33 -11.09
CA SER A 190 14.48 1.13 -11.87
C SER A 190 14.31 0.12 -13.00
N TRP A 191 13.49 -0.92 -12.79
CA TRP A 191 13.19 -1.88 -13.84
C TRP A 191 12.30 -1.30 -14.94
N LEU A 192 11.34 -0.44 -14.59
CA LEU A 192 10.53 0.31 -15.56
C LEU A 192 11.39 1.26 -16.40
N ASP A 193 12.31 1.99 -15.76
CA ASP A 193 13.25 2.89 -16.45
C ASP A 193 14.13 2.13 -17.45
N LEU A 194 14.56 0.92 -17.10
CA LEU A 194 15.29 0.02 -18.00
C LEU A 194 14.46 -0.39 -19.22
N LEU A 195 13.16 -0.65 -19.05
CA LEU A 195 12.26 -0.97 -20.15
C LEU A 195 12.09 0.22 -21.09
N ASP A 196 11.92 1.42 -20.57
CA ASP A 196 11.82 2.65 -21.37
C ASP A 196 13.11 2.90 -22.15
N LEU A 197 14.27 2.72 -21.52
CA LEU A 197 15.56 2.82 -22.20
C LEU A 197 15.68 1.83 -23.37
N ASN A 198 15.25 0.58 -23.15
CA ASN A 198 15.26 -0.45 -24.20
C ASN A 198 14.38 -0.06 -25.41
N VAL A 199 13.21 0.53 -25.15
CA VAL A 199 12.32 1.04 -26.22
C VAL A 199 13.04 2.10 -27.05
N TRP A 200 13.71 3.07 -26.41
CA TRP A 200 14.47 4.11 -27.09
C TRP A 200 15.64 3.56 -27.90
N ILE A 201 16.36 2.58 -27.40
CA ILE A 201 17.44 1.90 -28.12
C ILE A 201 16.92 1.19 -29.37
N ILE A 202 15.83 0.44 -29.24
CA ILE A 202 15.21 -0.27 -30.38
C ILE A 202 14.71 0.72 -31.43
N LEU A 203 14.07 1.80 -31.00
CA LEU A 203 13.58 2.84 -31.91
C LEU A 203 14.73 3.51 -32.68
N GLY A 204 15.83 3.84 -31.99
CA GLY A 204 17.03 4.40 -32.61
C GLY A 204 17.68 3.46 -33.62
N LEU A 205 17.71 2.16 -33.28
CA LEU A 205 18.25 1.12 -34.16
C LEU A 205 17.37 0.95 -35.41
N MET A 206 16.05 0.89 -35.24
CA MET A 206 15.09 0.84 -36.36
C MET A 206 15.25 2.07 -37.30
N LEU A 207 15.36 3.27 -36.72
CA LEU A 207 15.55 4.50 -37.50
C LEU A 207 16.86 4.47 -38.27
N SER A 208 17.95 3.98 -37.68
CA SER A 208 19.25 3.83 -38.30
C SER A 208 19.20 2.86 -39.49
N VAL A 209 18.58 1.69 -39.32
CA VAL A 209 18.41 0.70 -40.38
C VAL A 209 17.56 1.26 -41.54
N ALA A 210 16.46 1.94 -41.21
CA ALA A 210 15.60 2.59 -42.20
C ALA A 210 16.36 3.67 -43.01
N GLY A 211 17.19 4.47 -42.33
CA GLY A 211 18.04 5.46 -42.97
C GLY A 211 19.06 4.87 -43.95
N VAL A 212 19.74 3.79 -43.52
CA VAL A 212 20.70 3.08 -44.36
C VAL A 212 20.03 2.46 -45.60
N THR A 213 18.87 1.81 -45.41
CA THR A 213 18.12 1.21 -46.52
C THR A 213 17.61 2.25 -47.50
N MET A 214 17.16 3.44 -47.03
CA MET A 214 16.71 4.52 -47.86
C MET A 214 17.88 5.11 -48.70
N ILE A 215 19.05 5.34 -48.09
CA ILE A 215 20.26 5.81 -48.80
C ILE A 215 20.70 4.77 -49.82
N SER A 216 20.74 3.50 -49.47
CA SER A 216 21.10 2.41 -50.40
C SER A 216 20.14 2.34 -51.61
N GLY A 217 18.84 2.51 -51.35
CA GLY A 217 17.80 2.52 -52.39
C GLY A 217 17.92 3.72 -53.34
N LEU A 218 18.38 4.88 -52.86
CA LEU A 218 18.65 6.06 -53.67
C LEU A 218 19.91 5.92 -54.53
N LEU A 219 20.93 5.25 -54.03
CA LEU A 219 22.20 5.03 -54.74
C LEU A 219 22.09 3.97 -55.86
N ILE A 220 21.14 3.03 -55.76
CA ILE A 220 20.96 1.94 -56.73
C ILE A 220 20.01 2.35 -57.90
N ARG A 221 19.41 3.53 -57.87
CA ARG A 221 18.59 4.01 -58.99
C ARG A 221 19.47 4.50 -60.14
N PRO A 222 19.44 3.83 -61.33
CA PRO A 222 20.20 4.27 -62.51
C PRO A 222 19.65 5.56 -63.08
#